data_9201cc1fc4dcfb9901321efb325df75e
#
_entry.id   9201cc1fc4dcfb9901321efb325df75e
#
_cell.length_a   1.000
_cell.length_b   1.000
_cell.length_c   1.000
_cell.angle_alpha   90.00
_cell.angle_beta   90.00
_cell.angle_gamma   90.00
#
_symmetry.space_group_name_H-M   'P 1'
#
loop_
_entity.id
_entity.type
_entity.pdbx_description
1 polymer ?
#
loop_
_entity_poly.entity_id
_entity_poly.type
_entity_poly.pdbx_seq_one_letter_code
_entity_poly.pdbx_strand_id
1 'polypeptide(L)'
;MTAPPRARRELRAAAVLLLVQGVLMEGLVAVGLVVLLALGIPQATITDHAEVFALPYLRENLYPMMAMSGIFAALRVTAGIGLWRDRLWGLALAAVMCGVTLVLMVFLLPAGILDGVLSGAALVLLLHARLGRDADGAPRPALPVR
;
A
#
# COMPACT_ATOMS: atom_id res chain seq x y z
N MET A 1 0.05 28.28 -6.21
CA MET A 1 0.13 28.27 -4.72
C MET A 1 0.70 26.93 -4.31
N THR A 2 1.82 26.90 -3.62
CA THR A 2 2.45 25.66 -3.15
C THR A 2 1.81 25.24 -1.83
N ALA A 3 1.57 23.94 -1.62
CA ALA A 3 1.08 23.44 -0.36
C ALA A 3 1.98 23.88 0.81
N PRO A 4 1.42 24.16 2.01
CA PRO A 4 2.20 24.55 3.16
C PRO A 4 3.28 23.50 3.48
N PRO A 5 4.46 23.91 3.98
CA PRO A 5 5.63 23.03 4.09
C PRO A 5 5.37 21.78 4.97
N ARG A 6 4.47 21.85 5.92
CA ARG A 6 4.04 20.73 6.77
C ARG A 6 3.23 19.68 5.99
N ALA A 7 2.19 20.11 5.26
CA ALA A 7 1.37 19.22 4.46
C ALA A 7 2.21 18.49 3.37
N ARG A 8 3.16 19.19 2.77
CA ARG A 8 4.08 18.60 1.79
C ARG A 8 4.99 17.53 2.41
N ARG A 9 5.44 17.71 3.65
CA ARG A 9 6.23 16.69 4.37
C ARG A 9 5.38 15.45 4.66
N GLU A 10 4.15 15.63 5.11
CA GLU A 10 3.21 14.54 5.39
C GLU A 10 2.88 13.74 4.12
N LEU A 11 2.62 14.42 2.99
CA LEU A 11 2.39 13.75 1.70
C LEU A 11 3.62 12.98 1.21
N ARG A 12 4.82 13.54 1.36
CA ARG A 12 6.06 12.85 1.00
C ARG A 12 6.32 11.65 1.90
N ALA A 13 6.06 11.76 3.20
CA ALA A 13 6.16 10.62 4.12
C ALA A 13 5.19 9.51 3.73
N ALA A 14 3.93 9.83 3.43
CA ALA A 14 2.96 8.87 2.93
C ALA A 14 3.41 8.24 1.59
N ALA A 15 3.97 9.05 0.67
CA ALA A 15 4.49 8.54 -0.59
C ALA A 15 5.65 7.54 -0.38
N VAL A 16 6.57 7.84 0.55
CA VAL A 16 7.67 6.92 0.89
C VAL A 16 7.12 5.62 1.48
N LEU A 17 6.16 5.68 2.40
CA LEU A 17 5.54 4.48 2.97
C LEU A 17 4.91 3.61 1.88
N LEU A 18 4.15 4.20 0.96
CA LEU A 18 3.53 3.48 -0.15
C LEU A 18 4.56 2.87 -1.11
N LEU A 19 5.65 3.60 -1.42
CA LEU A 19 6.72 3.09 -2.26
C LEU A 19 7.46 1.91 -1.61
N VAL A 20 7.82 2.06 -0.33
CA VAL A 20 8.47 0.99 0.44
C VAL A 20 7.58 -0.25 0.50
N GLN A 21 6.31 -0.07 0.82
CA GLN A 21 5.33 -1.14 0.92
C GLN A 21 5.10 -1.82 -0.45
N GLY A 22 4.87 -1.03 -1.51
CA GLY A 22 4.65 -1.56 -2.86
C GLY A 22 5.87 -2.27 -3.45
N VAL A 23 7.09 -1.78 -3.20
CA VAL A 23 8.31 -2.40 -3.75
C VAL A 23 8.77 -3.57 -2.88
N LEU A 24 8.92 -3.37 -1.56
CA LEU A 24 9.55 -4.38 -0.70
C LEU A 24 8.57 -5.45 -0.23
N MET A 25 7.33 -5.11 0.08
CA MET A 25 6.39 -6.09 0.60
C MET A 25 5.64 -6.81 -0.55
N GLU A 26 5.00 -6.07 -1.42
CA GLU A 26 4.18 -6.64 -2.49
C GLU A 26 5.00 -7.00 -3.72
N GLY A 27 5.96 -6.15 -4.10
CA GLY A 27 6.83 -6.37 -5.25
C GLY A 27 7.71 -7.59 -5.10
N LEU A 28 8.31 -7.81 -3.92
CA LEU A 28 9.12 -9.01 -3.66
C LEU A 28 8.27 -10.29 -3.67
N VAL A 29 7.03 -10.24 -3.20
CA VAL A 29 6.10 -11.38 -3.30
C VAL A 29 5.80 -11.73 -4.75
N ALA A 30 5.55 -10.72 -5.60
CA ALA A 30 5.31 -10.93 -7.03
C ALA A 30 6.57 -11.48 -7.74
N VAL A 31 7.76 -10.96 -7.42
CA VAL A 31 9.03 -11.50 -7.94
C VAL A 31 9.22 -12.94 -7.47
N GLY A 32 8.92 -13.23 -6.20
CA GLY A 32 8.95 -14.59 -5.66
C GLY A 32 8.10 -15.55 -6.46
N LEU A 33 6.88 -15.15 -6.85
CA LEU A 33 6.03 -15.96 -7.72
C LEU A 33 6.70 -16.27 -9.06
N VAL A 34 7.28 -15.26 -9.71
CA VAL A 34 7.97 -15.46 -11.00
C VAL A 34 9.11 -16.48 -10.86
N VAL A 35 9.89 -16.37 -9.78
CA VAL A 35 10.99 -17.31 -9.49
C VAL A 35 10.45 -18.72 -9.26
N LEU A 36 9.39 -18.88 -8.45
CA LEU A 36 8.79 -20.19 -8.18
C LEU A 36 8.25 -20.87 -9.45
N LEU A 37 7.59 -20.09 -10.31
CA LEU A 37 7.12 -20.57 -11.60
C LEU A 37 8.28 -20.94 -12.55
N ALA A 38 9.35 -20.16 -12.59
CA ALA A 38 10.52 -20.42 -13.39
C ALA A 38 11.26 -21.71 -12.94
N LEU A 39 11.24 -22.01 -11.65
CA LEU A 39 11.82 -23.22 -11.06
C LEU A 39 10.88 -24.43 -11.16
N GLY A 40 9.63 -24.25 -11.63
CA GLY A 40 8.65 -25.34 -11.73
C GLY A 40 8.18 -25.88 -10.37
N ILE A 41 8.29 -25.10 -9.29
CA ILE A 41 7.88 -25.51 -7.95
C ILE A 41 6.35 -25.46 -7.86
N PRO A 42 5.67 -26.57 -7.52
CA PRO A 42 4.23 -26.57 -7.37
C PRO A 42 3.82 -25.86 -6.06
N GLN A 43 2.67 -25.18 -6.09
CA GLN A 43 2.13 -24.46 -4.92
C GLN A 43 2.01 -25.36 -3.67
N ALA A 44 1.57 -26.62 -3.84
CA ALA A 44 1.42 -27.57 -2.76
C ALA A 44 2.70 -27.75 -1.93
N THR A 45 3.88 -27.74 -2.57
CA THR A 45 5.17 -27.86 -1.86
C THR A 45 5.38 -26.77 -0.83
N ILE A 46 4.86 -25.56 -1.09
CA ILE A 46 5.00 -24.42 -0.17
C ILE A 46 3.95 -24.50 0.92
N THR A 47 2.70 -24.76 0.55
CA THR A 47 1.56 -24.77 1.48
C THR A 47 1.61 -25.93 2.47
N ASP A 48 2.28 -27.02 2.13
CA ASP A 48 2.48 -28.18 3.02
C ASP A 48 3.54 -27.90 4.12
N HIS A 49 4.43 -26.93 3.89
CA HIS A 49 5.54 -26.64 4.81
C HIS A 49 5.40 -25.30 5.54
N ALA A 50 4.49 -24.43 5.13
CA ALA A 50 4.33 -23.10 5.71
C ALA A 50 2.86 -22.70 5.92
N GLU A 51 2.50 -22.44 7.17
CA GLU A 51 1.20 -21.84 7.51
C GLU A 51 1.26 -20.32 7.35
N VAL A 52 1.12 -19.85 6.10
CA VAL A 52 1.22 -18.40 5.78
C VAL A 52 -0.06 -17.66 6.15
N PHE A 53 -1.23 -18.30 5.98
CA PHE A 53 -2.52 -17.67 6.22
C PHE A 53 -3.40 -18.52 7.15
N ALA A 54 -4.21 -17.84 7.96
CA ALA A 54 -5.17 -18.49 8.84
C ALA A 54 -6.36 -19.11 8.07
N LEU A 55 -6.72 -18.54 6.91
CA LEU A 55 -7.84 -19.01 6.10
C LEU A 55 -7.40 -20.09 5.11
N PRO A 56 -8.03 -21.31 5.12
CA PRO A 56 -7.69 -22.39 4.21
C PRO A 56 -7.77 -21.99 2.73
N TYR A 57 -8.80 -21.24 2.35
CA TYR A 57 -8.98 -20.75 0.98
C TYR A 57 -7.77 -19.97 0.44
N LEU A 58 -7.13 -19.13 1.26
CA LEU A 58 -5.95 -18.36 0.86
C LEU A 58 -4.72 -19.26 0.69
N ARG A 59 -4.63 -20.32 1.48
CA ARG A 59 -3.55 -21.33 1.36
C ARG A 59 -3.67 -22.10 0.06
N GLU A 60 -4.89 -22.52 -0.31
CA GLU A 60 -5.16 -23.23 -1.55
C GLU A 60 -4.95 -22.38 -2.80
N ASN A 61 -5.05 -21.03 -2.67
CA ASN A 61 -4.90 -20.07 -3.75
C ASN A 61 -3.66 -19.17 -3.61
N LEU A 62 -2.55 -19.71 -3.10
CA LEU A 62 -1.33 -18.93 -2.84
C LEU A 62 -0.80 -18.24 -4.10
N TYR A 63 -0.68 -18.92 -5.23
CA TYR A 63 -0.15 -18.34 -6.47
C TYR A 63 -1.03 -17.21 -7.03
N PRO A 64 -2.35 -17.34 -7.13
CA PRO A 64 -3.24 -16.23 -7.43
C PRO A 64 -3.08 -15.03 -6.47
N MET A 65 -2.91 -15.29 -5.17
CA MET A 65 -2.68 -14.24 -4.17
C MET A 65 -1.34 -13.52 -4.40
N MET A 66 -0.28 -14.26 -4.71
CA MET A 66 1.01 -13.69 -5.04
C MET A 66 0.96 -12.85 -6.33
N ALA A 67 0.18 -13.29 -7.34
CA ALA A 67 -0.04 -12.52 -8.57
C ALA A 67 -0.80 -11.22 -8.30
N MET A 68 -1.83 -11.26 -7.44
CA MET A 68 -2.54 -10.06 -7.00
C MET A 68 -1.63 -9.07 -6.29
N SER A 69 -0.64 -9.52 -5.51
CA SER A 69 0.36 -8.66 -4.91
C SER A 69 1.13 -7.84 -5.95
N GLY A 70 1.39 -8.39 -7.13
CA GLY A 70 2.01 -7.65 -8.23
C GLY A 70 1.15 -6.48 -8.73
N ILE A 71 -0.16 -6.67 -8.82
CA ILE A 71 -1.11 -5.61 -9.20
C ILE A 71 -1.14 -4.52 -8.12
N PHE A 72 -1.23 -4.92 -6.84
CA PHE A 72 -1.21 -3.99 -5.72
C PHE A 72 0.12 -3.21 -5.66
N ALA A 73 1.26 -3.88 -5.88
CA ALA A 73 2.57 -3.23 -5.98
C ALA A 73 2.57 -2.13 -7.04
N ALA A 74 2.11 -2.43 -8.26
CA ALA A 74 2.04 -1.47 -9.35
C ALA A 74 1.15 -0.27 -9.01
N LEU A 75 -0.02 -0.51 -8.45
CA LEU A 75 -0.96 0.55 -8.05
C LEU A 75 -0.38 1.43 -6.94
N ARG A 76 0.27 0.84 -5.92
CA ARG A 76 0.90 1.60 -4.83
C ARG A 76 2.09 2.43 -5.29
N VAL A 77 2.96 1.85 -6.12
CA VAL A 77 4.08 2.59 -6.70
C VAL A 77 3.57 3.76 -7.53
N THR A 78 2.55 3.52 -8.36
CA THR A 78 1.91 4.58 -9.16
C THR A 78 1.31 5.66 -8.27
N ALA A 79 0.59 5.29 -7.19
CA ALA A 79 0.04 6.23 -6.21
C ALA A 79 1.15 7.04 -5.52
N GLY A 80 2.22 6.37 -5.07
CA GLY A 80 3.38 7.00 -4.44
C GLY A 80 4.07 8.03 -5.35
N ILE A 81 4.28 7.67 -6.62
CA ILE A 81 4.82 8.60 -7.63
C ILE A 81 3.86 9.78 -7.86
N GLY A 82 2.55 9.52 -7.94
CA GLY A 82 1.54 10.56 -8.08
C GLY A 82 1.55 11.56 -6.91
N LEU A 83 1.64 11.05 -5.67
CA LEU A 83 1.79 11.87 -4.46
C LEU A 83 3.08 12.69 -4.47
N TRP A 84 4.20 12.05 -4.85
CA TRP A 84 5.50 12.73 -4.94
C TRP A 84 5.48 13.90 -5.92
N ARG A 85 4.68 13.78 -6.99
CA ARG A 85 4.47 14.80 -8.03
C ARG A 85 3.34 15.77 -7.69
N ASP A 86 2.84 15.78 -6.46
CA ASP A 86 1.74 16.63 -6.01
C ASP A 86 0.47 16.51 -6.90
N ARG A 87 0.17 15.30 -7.42
CA ARG A 87 -0.99 15.02 -8.28
C ARG A 87 -2.21 14.61 -7.45
N LEU A 88 -3.37 15.20 -7.73
CA LEU A 88 -4.61 14.87 -7.02
C LEU A 88 -5.04 13.40 -7.21
N TRP A 89 -4.88 12.87 -8.42
CA TRP A 89 -5.19 11.47 -8.69
C TRP A 89 -4.32 10.51 -7.86
N GLY A 90 -3.05 10.88 -7.61
CA GLY A 90 -2.15 10.12 -6.75
C GLY A 90 -2.66 10.05 -5.31
N LEU A 91 -3.18 11.16 -4.79
CA LEU A 91 -3.80 11.19 -3.46
C LEU A 91 -5.06 10.34 -3.40
N ALA A 92 -5.95 10.42 -4.40
CA ALA A 92 -7.15 9.62 -4.46
C ALA A 92 -6.81 8.11 -4.53
N LEU A 93 -5.89 7.73 -5.42
CA LEU A 93 -5.43 6.35 -5.56
C LEU A 93 -4.77 5.84 -4.27
N ALA A 94 -3.92 6.65 -3.63
CA ALA A 94 -3.29 6.30 -2.37
C ALA A 94 -4.32 6.06 -1.26
N ALA A 95 -5.32 6.93 -1.12
CA ALA A 95 -6.38 6.77 -0.13
C ALA A 95 -7.21 5.50 -0.36
N VAL A 96 -7.56 5.22 -1.62
CA VAL A 96 -8.27 3.98 -2.00
C VAL A 96 -7.42 2.75 -1.69
N MET A 97 -6.15 2.74 -2.07
CA MET A 97 -5.25 1.60 -1.81
C MET A 97 -5.07 1.35 -0.32
N CYS A 98 -4.87 2.39 0.49
CA CYS A 98 -4.80 2.25 1.95
C CYS A 98 -6.11 1.70 2.53
N GLY A 99 -7.26 2.22 2.09
CA GLY A 99 -8.57 1.76 2.54
C GLY A 99 -8.83 0.29 2.21
N VAL A 100 -8.56 -0.12 0.96
CA VAL A 100 -8.70 -1.51 0.52
C VAL A 100 -7.79 -2.42 1.33
N THR A 101 -6.53 -2.03 1.56
CA THR A 101 -5.60 -2.84 2.35
C THR A 101 -6.08 -3.00 3.79
N LEU A 102 -6.57 -1.94 4.44
CA LEU A 102 -7.10 -2.03 5.80
C LEU A 102 -8.27 -3.00 5.91
N VAL A 103 -9.13 -3.07 4.90
CA VAL A 103 -10.21 -4.07 4.84
C VAL A 103 -9.66 -5.47 4.63
N LEU A 104 -8.75 -5.64 3.68
CA LEU A 104 -8.20 -6.95 3.32
C LEU A 104 -7.29 -7.54 4.42
N MET A 105 -6.60 -6.68 5.20
CA MET A 105 -5.70 -7.17 6.25
C MET A 105 -6.39 -8.05 7.29
N VAL A 106 -7.68 -7.83 7.54
CA VAL A 106 -8.46 -8.65 8.50
C VAL A 106 -8.52 -10.10 8.04
N PHE A 107 -8.57 -10.33 6.72
CA PHE A 107 -8.62 -11.67 6.11
C PHE A 107 -7.22 -12.28 5.91
N LEU A 108 -6.18 -11.45 5.88
CA LEU A 108 -4.79 -11.86 5.63
C LEU A 108 -3.98 -12.09 6.92
N LEU A 109 -4.63 -12.14 8.07
CA LEU A 109 -3.96 -12.38 9.35
C LEU A 109 -3.29 -13.78 9.39
N PRO A 110 -2.13 -13.91 10.04
CA PRO A 110 -1.34 -12.87 10.72
C PRO A 110 -0.42 -12.07 9.77
N ALA A 111 -0.18 -12.52 8.55
CA ALA A 111 0.78 -11.93 7.59
C ALA A 111 0.44 -10.47 7.23
N GLY A 112 -0.85 -10.09 7.23
CA GLY A 112 -1.32 -8.75 6.88
C GLY A 112 -1.12 -7.66 7.93
N ILE A 113 -0.69 -7.99 9.17
CA ILE A 113 -0.60 -7.01 10.27
C ILE A 113 0.33 -5.84 9.91
N LEU A 114 1.52 -6.14 9.45
CA LEU A 114 2.51 -5.10 9.12
C LEU A 114 2.03 -4.21 7.98
N ASP A 115 1.42 -4.82 6.96
CA ASP A 115 0.85 -4.12 5.81
C ASP A 115 -0.30 -3.19 6.23
N GLY A 116 -1.15 -3.64 7.15
CA GLY A 116 -2.22 -2.85 7.72
C GLY A 116 -1.72 -1.67 8.55
N VAL A 117 -0.70 -1.86 9.37
CA VAL A 117 -0.09 -0.78 10.17
C VAL A 117 0.51 0.30 9.27
N LEU A 118 1.26 -0.10 8.25
CA LEU A 118 1.87 0.84 7.30
C LEU A 118 0.82 1.58 6.47
N SER A 119 -0.20 0.87 5.98
CA SER A 119 -1.31 1.48 5.23
C SER A 119 -2.14 2.41 6.12
N GLY A 120 -2.39 2.05 7.38
CA GLY A 120 -3.05 2.89 8.36
C GLY A 120 -2.27 4.17 8.64
N ALA A 121 -0.97 4.06 8.86
CA ALA A 121 -0.09 5.22 9.05
C ALA A 121 -0.09 6.15 7.82
N ALA A 122 0.02 5.58 6.62
CA ALA A 122 -0.05 6.34 5.37
C ALA A 122 -1.40 7.06 5.23
N LEU A 123 -2.52 6.37 5.52
CA LEU A 123 -3.86 6.97 5.45
C LEU A 123 -4.02 8.12 6.45
N VAL A 124 -3.55 7.96 7.68
CA VAL A 124 -3.57 9.05 8.69
C VAL A 124 -2.79 10.25 8.20
N LEU A 125 -1.60 10.06 7.64
CA LEU A 125 -0.80 11.15 7.07
C LEU A 125 -1.52 11.85 5.92
N LEU A 126 -2.17 11.10 5.02
CA LEU A 126 -2.95 11.65 3.90
C LEU A 126 -4.13 12.49 4.40
N LEU A 127 -4.89 11.96 5.36
CA LEU A 127 -6.03 12.67 5.95
C LEU A 127 -5.56 13.92 6.71
N HIS A 128 -4.48 13.82 7.48
CA HIS A 128 -3.93 14.94 8.22
C HIS A 128 -3.40 16.04 7.27
N ALA A 129 -2.73 15.65 6.18
CA ALA A 129 -2.26 16.59 5.16
C ALA A 129 -3.41 17.35 4.47
N ARG A 130 -4.56 16.68 4.27
CA ARG A 130 -5.70 17.25 3.56
C ARG A 130 -6.72 17.96 4.46
N LEU A 131 -7.04 17.38 5.61
CA LEU A 131 -8.09 17.86 6.52
C LEU A 131 -7.54 18.58 7.75
N GLY A 132 -6.21 18.59 7.92
CA GLY A 132 -5.55 19.26 9.05
C GLY A 132 -5.80 20.76 9.04
N ARG A 133 -5.82 21.34 10.25
CA ARG A 133 -5.84 22.78 10.45
C ARG A 133 -4.43 23.30 10.62
N ASP A 134 -4.19 24.53 10.17
CA ASP A 134 -2.93 25.21 10.47
C ASP A 134 -2.86 25.62 11.95
N ALA A 135 -1.68 26.08 12.39
CA ALA A 135 -1.46 26.48 13.78
C ALA A 135 -2.46 27.55 14.27
N ASP A 136 -3.00 28.34 13.36
CA ASP A 136 -3.99 29.39 13.60
C ASP A 136 -5.44 28.88 13.56
N GLY A 137 -5.66 27.57 13.50
CA GLY A 137 -6.99 26.95 13.46
C GLY A 137 -7.71 27.06 12.12
N ALA A 138 -7.12 27.69 11.12
CA ALA A 138 -7.68 27.81 9.78
C ALA A 138 -7.61 26.48 9.00
N PRO A 139 -8.62 26.14 8.18
CA PRO A 139 -8.55 24.98 7.29
C PRO A 139 -7.37 25.15 6.32
N ARG A 140 -6.56 24.11 6.14
CA ARG A 140 -5.47 24.14 5.17
C ARG A 140 -6.03 24.36 3.77
N PRO A 141 -5.41 25.25 2.96
CA PRO A 141 -5.86 25.48 1.59
C PRO A 141 -5.81 24.15 0.80
N ALA A 142 -6.84 23.91 0.00
CA ALA A 142 -6.92 22.73 -0.86
C ALA A 142 -5.65 22.63 -1.72
N LEU A 143 -5.11 21.42 -1.85
CA LEU A 143 -3.96 21.15 -2.69
C LEU A 143 -4.23 21.68 -4.11
N PRO A 144 -3.27 22.37 -4.75
CA PRO A 144 -3.46 22.86 -6.11
C PRO A 144 -3.72 21.68 -7.03
N VAL A 145 -4.87 21.70 -7.68
CA VAL A 145 -5.27 20.71 -8.70
C VAL A 145 -4.46 21.00 -9.96
N ARG A 146 -3.55 20.09 -10.32
CA ARG A 146 -2.90 20.03 -11.64
C ARG A 146 -3.09 18.65 -12.24
#